data_aacd6eb3e595c546c00f45cf84257d34
#
_entry.id   aacd6eb3e595c546c00f45cf84257d34
#
_cell.length_a   1.000
_cell.length_b   1.000
_cell.length_c   1.000
_cell.angle_alpha   90.00
_cell.angle_beta   90.00
_cell.angle_gamma   90.00
#
_symmetry.space_group_name_H-M   'P 1'
#
loop_
_entity.id
_entity.type
_entity.pdbx_description
1 polymer ?
#
loop_
_entity_poly.entity_id
_entity_poly.type
_entity_poly.pdbx_seq_one_letter_code
_entity_poly.pdbx_strand_id
1 'polypeptide(L)'
;LVISGELEANKGTIELGPGERLSVLEQDHFKYDSYTVINTVLMGHGPLWANMQERDALYSKGEMTEEDGNRAAELEEQFAEMDGWNAESDAAQLLSNLGIKEDKHYQMMSELSNTEKVRVMMAKALFGNPDNLLLDEPTNDLDLDTVQWLEEYLSNVEHTVLVVSHDRHFLDAVSTQTVDIDFGKVTMFAGNYSFWYESSQLALRQAQNQKAKAEEKRKELEEFIRRFSANVAKSKQTTSRKKMLEKLTVEEIQPSTRKY
;
A
#
# COMPACT_ATOMS: atom_id res chain seq x y z
N LEU A 1 -1.15 1.54 8.88
CA LEU A 1 -1.17 1.31 10.35
C LEU A 1 -2.10 0.16 10.75
N VAL A 2 -3.37 0.11 10.28
CA VAL A 2 -4.28 -1.01 10.64
C VAL A 2 -3.83 -2.32 9.98
N ILE A 3 -3.41 -2.29 8.71
CA ILE A 3 -2.93 -3.48 7.99
C ILE A 3 -1.57 -3.93 8.53
N SER A 4 -0.71 -2.99 8.95
CA SER A 4 0.58 -3.31 9.56
C SER A 4 0.48 -3.87 11.00
N GLY A 5 -0.71 -3.82 11.60
CA GLY A 5 -0.94 -4.25 12.98
C GLY A 5 -0.55 -3.23 14.05
N GLU A 6 -0.13 -2.02 13.67
CA GLU A 6 0.21 -0.95 14.61
C GLU A 6 -1.03 -0.34 15.27
N LEU A 7 -2.17 -0.44 14.61
CA LEU A 7 -3.48 -0.01 15.13
C LEU A 7 -4.48 -1.15 15.05
N GLU A 8 -5.26 -1.33 16.11
CA GLU A 8 -6.37 -2.28 16.11
C GLU A 8 -7.50 -1.83 15.21
N ALA A 9 -8.08 -2.78 14.47
CA ALA A 9 -9.26 -2.51 13.65
C ALA A 9 -10.50 -2.33 14.55
N ASN A 10 -11.25 -1.26 14.36
CA ASN A 10 -12.51 -1.04 15.09
C ASN A 10 -13.57 -2.11 14.78
N LYS A 11 -13.55 -2.67 13.58
CA LYS A 11 -14.44 -3.74 13.09
C LYS A 11 -13.72 -4.56 12.03
N GLY A 12 -13.99 -5.86 12.00
CA GLY A 12 -13.40 -6.79 11.05
C GLY A 12 -12.08 -7.37 11.54
N THR A 13 -11.54 -8.28 10.76
CA THR A 13 -10.26 -8.98 11.01
C THR A 13 -9.37 -8.82 9.79
N ILE A 14 -8.06 -8.79 10.04
CA ILE A 14 -7.03 -8.86 9.01
C ILE A 14 -6.29 -10.17 9.25
N GLU A 15 -6.30 -11.04 8.27
CA GLU A 15 -5.68 -12.35 8.34
C GLU A 15 -4.73 -12.53 7.16
N LEU A 16 -3.53 -13.02 7.44
CA LEU A 16 -2.56 -13.45 6.44
C LEU A 16 -2.75 -14.94 6.18
N GLY A 17 -2.45 -15.38 4.98
CA GLY A 17 -2.42 -16.81 4.66
C GLY A 17 -1.42 -17.56 5.54
N PRO A 18 -1.63 -18.88 5.77
CA PRO A 18 -0.70 -19.67 6.56
C PRO A 18 0.71 -19.64 5.97
N GLY A 19 1.69 -19.21 6.75
CA GLY A 19 3.09 -19.11 6.34
C GLY A 19 3.43 -17.84 5.54
N GLU A 20 2.46 -17.01 5.19
CA GLU A 20 2.71 -15.75 4.49
C GLU A 20 3.37 -14.72 5.40
N ARG A 21 4.33 -14.00 4.84
CA ARG A 21 5.08 -12.95 5.49
C ARG A 21 4.62 -11.57 5.03
N LEU A 22 4.34 -10.71 6.00
CA LEU A 22 4.06 -9.29 5.78
C LEU A 22 5.32 -8.48 6.09
N SER A 23 5.73 -7.64 5.15
CA SER A 23 6.77 -6.64 5.36
C SER A 23 6.20 -5.24 5.18
N VAL A 24 6.68 -4.31 5.99
CA VAL A 24 6.23 -2.93 6.03
C VAL A 24 7.44 -2.01 5.94
N LEU A 25 7.35 -0.98 5.10
CA LEU A 25 8.34 0.10 5.09
C LEU A 25 8.15 0.95 6.35
N GLU A 26 9.00 0.72 7.36
CA GLU A 26 9.00 1.47 8.61
C GLU A 26 9.56 2.87 8.38
N GLN A 27 8.92 3.89 8.96
CA GLN A 27 9.36 5.29 8.85
C GLN A 27 10.38 5.67 9.95
N ASP A 28 10.35 4.99 11.11
CA ASP A 28 11.30 5.24 12.20
C ASP A 28 12.61 4.47 11.99
N HIS A 29 13.56 5.12 11.32
CA HIS A 29 14.89 4.55 11.08
C HIS A 29 15.85 4.72 12.28
N PHE A 30 15.57 5.60 13.23
CA PHE A 30 16.43 5.81 14.43
C PHE A 30 16.43 4.61 15.38
N LYS A 31 15.37 3.83 15.36
CA LYS A 31 15.23 2.56 16.10
C LYS A 31 16.40 1.60 15.88
N TYR A 32 17.08 1.71 14.71
CA TYR A 32 18.14 0.81 14.28
C TYR A 32 19.54 1.39 14.44
N ASP A 33 19.72 2.57 15.04
CA ASP A 33 21.01 3.26 15.16
C ASP A 33 22.11 2.45 15.88
N SER A 34 21.73 1.49 16.71
CA SER A 34 22.65 0.58 17.43
C SER A 34 23.04 -0.69 16.64
N TYR A 35 22.56 -0.85 15.41
CA TYR A 35 22.85 -2.00 14.56
C TYR A 35 23.69 -1.60 13.35
N THR A 36 24.38 -2.57 12.77
CA THR A 36 25.04 -2.35 11.48
C THR A 36 24.03 -2.30 10.36
N VAL A 37 24.40 -1.65 9.27
CA VAL A 37 23.57 -1.53 8.05
C VAL A 37 23.10 -2.90 7.56
N ILE A 38 24.02 -3.85 7.41
CA ILE A 38 23.72 -5.20 6.93
C ILE A 38 22.75 -5.94 7.87
N ASN A 39 23.00 -5.86 9.18
CA ASN A 39 22.13 -6.49 10.19
C ASN A 39 20.73 -5.90 10.18
N THR A 40 20.61 -4.58 9.95
CA THR A 40 19.31 -3.91 9.84
C THR A 40 18.51 -4.48 8.68
N VAL A 41 19.14 -4.76 7.54
CA VAL A 41 18.48 -5.39 6.39
C VAL A 41 18.05 -6.83 6.73
N LEU A 42 18.95 -7.63 7.32
CA LEU A 42 18.66 -9.01 7.72
C LEU A 42 17.47 -9.12 8.70
N MET A 43 17.27 -8.11 9.57
CA MET A 43 16.09 -8.01 10.45
C MET A 43 14.76 -7.91 9.68
N GLY A 44 14.78 -7.60 8.38
CA GLY A 44 13.60 -7.63 7.51
C GLY A 44 12.97 -9.02 7.40
N HIS A 45 13.77 -10.08 7.61
CA HIS A 45 13.27 -11.44 7.73
C HIS A 45 13.35 -11.92 9.20
N GLY A 46 12.34 -11.57 9.99
CA GLY A 46 12.34 -11.81 11.44
C GLY A 46 12.69 -13.25 11.86
N PRO A 47 12.07 -14.31 11.29
CA PRO A 47 12.42 -15.68 11.60
C PRO A 47 13.89 -16.04 11.32
N LEU A 48 14.44 -15.59 10.19
CA LEU A 48 15.85 -15.80 9.86
C LEU A 48 16.77 -15.08 10.83
N TRP A 49 16.46 -13.82 11.15
CA TRP A 49 17.23 -13.05 12.12
C TRP A 49 17.24 -13.69 13.51
N ALA A 50 16.08 -14.15 13.99
CA ALA A 50 15.97 -14.85 15.26
C ALA A 50 16.80 -16.15 15.28
N ASN A 51 16.76 -16.93 14.20
CA ASN A 51 17.57 -18.12 14.03
C ASN A 51 19.07 -17.81 14.07
N MET A 52 19.53 -16.78 13.35
CA MET A 52 20.93 -16.33 13.37
C MET A 52 21.39 -15.96 14.78
N GLN A 53 20.58 -15.20 15.52
CA GLN A 53 20.92 -14.78 16.88
C GLN A 53 21.00 -15.97 17.85
N GLU A 54 20.08 -16.95 17.73
CA GLU A 54 20.08 -18.14 18.56
C GLU A 54 21.29 -19.05 18.24
N ARG A 55 21.62 -19.22 16.95
CA ARG A 55 22.81 -19.94 16.51
C ARG A 55 24.09 -19.32 17.09
N ASP A 56 24.24 -17.99 16.93
CA ASP A 56 25.41 -17.28 17.44
C ASP A 56 25.55 -17.43 18.96
N ALA A 57 24.43 -17.36 19.68
CA ALA A 57 24.40 -17.56 21.12
C ALA A 57 24.81 -18.97 21.52
N LEU A 58 24.33 -20.01 20.78
CA LEU A 58 24.69 -21.40 21.03
C LEU A 58 26.17 -21.67 20.76
N TYR A 59 26.69 -21.23 19.62
CA TYR A 59 28.10 -21.44 19.24
C TYR A 59 29.08 -20.61 20.09
N SER A 60 28.61 -19.55 20.73
CA SER A 60 29.42 -18.77 21.68
C SER A 60 29.58 -19.41 23.05
N LYS A 61 28.85 -20.52 23.34
CA LYS A 61 29.00 -21.28 24.58
C LYS A 61 30.34 -22.02 24.59
N GLY A 62 31.07 -21.94 25.69
CA GLY A 62 32.36 -22.62 25.82
C GLY A 62 32.22 -24.15 25.87
N GLU A 63 31.11 -24.68 26.38
CA GLU A 63 30.78 -26.11 26.42
C GLU A 63 29.34 -26.27 25.93
N MET A 64 29.13 -27.15 24.98
CA MET A 64 27.80 -27.50 24.44
C MET A 64 27.30 -28.75 25.11
N THR A 65 26.05 -28.73 25.56
CA THR A 65 25.35 -29.92 26.04
C THR A 65 24.79 -30.76 24.88
N GLU A 66 24.33 -31.97 25.11
CA GLU A 66 23.64 -32.77 24.10
C GLU A 66 22.36 -32.06 23.58
N GLU A 67 21.64 -31.37 24.45
CA GLU A 67 20.47 -30.57 24.10
C GLU A 67 20.86 -29.41 23.18
N ASP A 68 21.96 -28.71 23.48
CA ASP A 68 22.47 -27.64 22.64
C ASP A 68 22.86 -28.14 21.24
N GLY A 69 23.44 -29.35 21.17
CA GLY A 69 23.79 -30.00 19.90
C GLY A 69 22.56 -30.32 19.04
N ASN A 70 21.50 -30.87 19.64
CA ASN A 70 20.24 -31.15 18.96
C ASN A 70 19.58 -29.85 18.49
N ARG A 71 19.55 -28.82 19.34
CA ARG A 71 18.99 -27.51 18.97
C ARG A 71 19.77 -26.84 17.85
N ALA A 72 21.10 -26.93 17.86
CA ALA A 72 21.94 -26.41 16.79
C ALA A 72 21.62 -27.09 15.43
N ALA A 73 21.40 -28.43 15.43
CA ALA A 73 21.03 -29.15 14.21
C ALA A 73 19.67 -28.69 13.65
N GLU A 74 18.67 -28.51 14.52
CA GLU A 74 17.36 -27.95 14.11
C GLU A 74 17.48 -26.54 13.52
N LEU A 75 18.30 -25.69 14.15
CA LEU A 75 18.53 -24.32 13.65
C LEU A 75 19.26 -24.31 12.31
N GLU A 76 20.21 -25.22 12.09
CA GLU A 76 20.88 -25.34 10.79
C GLU A 76 19.91 -25.77 9.68
N GLU A 77 19.00 -26.70 9.97
CA GLU A 77 17.97 -27.13 9.03
C GLU A 77 17.04 -25.95 8.67
N GLN A 78 16.51 -25.24 9.67
CA GLN A 78 15.67 -24.07 9.48
C GLN A 78 16.40 -22.93 8.74
N PHE A 79 17.69 -22.72 9.04
CA PHE A 79 18.51 -21.75 8.37
C PHE A 79 18.67 -22.03 6.88
N ALA A 80 18.90 -23.31 6.54
CA ALA A 80 18.98 -23.75 5.15
C ALA A 80 17.65 -23.61 4.42
N GLU A 81 16.52 -23.94 5.06
CA GLU A 81 15.17 -23.77 4.50
C GLU A 81 14.85 -22.30 4.19
N MET A 82 15.34 -21.37 5.00
CA MET A 82 15.16 -19.92 4.81
C MET A 82 16.22 -19.29 3.89
N ASP A 83 17.01 -20.10 3.17
CA ASP A 83 18.13 -19.64 2.34
C ASP A 83 19.16 -18.77 3.08
N GLY A 84 19.37 -19.08 4.34
CA GLY A 84 20.22 -18.29 5.24
C GLY A 84 21.67 -18.16 4.79
N TRP A 85 22.20 -19.13 4.03
CA TRP A 85 23.57 -19.09 3.50
C TRP A 85 23.80 -17.95 2.49
N ASN A 86 22.76 -17.52 1.77
CA ASN A 86 22.81 -16.43 0.81
C ASN A 86 22.36 -15.10 1.40
N ALA A 87 21.78 -15.11 2.59
CA ALA A 87 21.11 -13.96 3.20
C ALA A 87 21.97 -12.68 3.26
N GLU A 88 23.24 -12.80 3.67
CA GLU A 88 24.16 -11.66 3.75
C GLU A 88 24.53 -11.11 2.36
N SER A 89 24.73 -12.00 1.39
CA SER A 89 24.99 -11.64 0.00
C SER A 89 23.79 -10.93 -0.62
N ASP A 90 22.60 -11.43 -0.41
CA ASP A 90 21.35 -10.86 -0.93
C ASP A 90 21.07 -9.49 -0.30
N ALA A 91 21.28 -9.37 1.01
CA ALA A 91 21.19 -8.09 1.70
C ALA A 91 22.19 -7.07 1.17
N ALA A 92 23.44 -7.48 0.93
CA ALA A 92 24.48 -6.62 0.35
C ALA A 92 24.13 -6.19 -1.07
N GLN A 93 23.56 -7.07 -1.88
CA GLN A 93 23.12 -6.75 -3.23
C GLN A 93 21.96 -5.75 -3.23
N LEU A 94 20.95 -5.92 -2.36
CA LEU A 94 19.86 -4.96 -2.20
C LEU A 94 20.37 -3.58 -1.77
N LEU A 95 21.29 -3.52 -0.82
CA LEU A 95 21.93 -2.28 -0.40
C LEU A 95 22.66 -1.58 -1.55
N SER A 96 23.44 -2.32 -2.33
CA SER A 96 24.16 -1.79 -3.49
C SER A 96 23.20 -1.26 -4.57
N ASN A 97 22.12 -1.99 -4.85
CA ASN A 97 21.09 -1.58 -5.81
C ASN A 97 20.36 -0.30 -5.37
N LEU A 98 20.20 -0.10 -4.06
CA LEU A 98 19.65 1.11 -3.47
C LEU A 98 20.70 2.22 -3.25
N GLY A 99 21.89 2.07 -3.82
CA GLY A 99 22.94 3.10 -3.81
C GLY A 99 23.72 3.22 -2.51
N ILE A 100 23.67 2.22 -1.64
CA ILE A 100 24.51 2.14 -0.44
C ILE A 100 25.80 1.43 -0.81
N LYS A 101 26.92 2.13 -0.69
CA LYS A 101 28.25 1.61 -1.06
C LYS A 101 28.67 0.46 -0.13
N GLU A 102 29.44 -0.50 -0.66
CA GLU A 102 29.91 -1.68 0.07
C GLU A 102 30.71 -1.36 1.35
N ASP A 103 31.47 -0.28 1.34
CA ASP A 103 32.25 0.17 2.50
C ASP A 103 31.38 0.62 3.68
N LYS A 104 30.08 0.86 3.44
CA LYS A 104 29.10 1.25 4.46
C LYS A 104 28.28 0.09 5.00
N HIS A 105 28.29 -1.08 4.36
CA HIS A 105 27.43 -2.20 4.75
C HIS A 105 27.65 -2.66 6.21
N TYR A 106 28.88 -2.55 6.70
CA TYR A 106 29.25 -2.94 8.08
C TYR A 106 29.40 -1.77 9.04
N GLN A 107 29.12 -0.53 8.60
CA GLN A 107 29.06 0.63 9.47
C GLN A 107 27.78 0.60 10.32
N MET A 108 27.76 1.37 11.41
CA MET A 108 26.56 1.53 12.23
C MET A 108 25.53 2.40 11.50
N MET A 109 24.25 2.10 11.67
CA MET A 109 23.18 2.93 11.15
C MET A 109 23.26 4.38 11.60
N SER A 110 23.74 4.63 12.84
CA SER A 110 23.96 5.97 13.38
C SER A 110 24.96 6.82 12.58
N GLU A 111 25.84 6.21 11.82
CA GLU A 111 26.90 6.89 11.02
C GLU A 111 26.39 7.31 9.62
N LEU A 112 25.19 6.83 9.20
CA LEU A 112 24.61 7.14 7.92
C LEU A 112 23.84 8.46 7.95
N SER A 113 23.78 9.13 6.80
CA SER A 113 22.85 10.24 6.58
C SER A 113 21.40 9.76 6.60
N ASN A 114 20.46 10.66 6.85
CA ASN A 114 19.03 10.32 6.87
C ASN A 114 18.56 9.70 5.55
N THR A 115 18.99 10.23 4.41
CA THR A 115 18.68 9.68 3.09
C THR A 115 19.21 8.24 2.93
N GLU A 116 20.41 7.94 3.40
CA GLU A 116 20.95 6.58 3.37
C GLU A 116 20.20 5.66 4.31
N LYS A 117 19.81 6.13 5.49
CA LYS A 117 18.97 5.34 6.42
C LYS A 117 17.64 4.95 5.78
N VAL A 118 16.97 5.87 5.07
CA VAL A 118 15.72 5.56 4.33
C VAL A 118 15.94 4.45 3.31
N ARG A 119 17.04 4.48 2.55
CA ARG A 119 17.38 3.44 1.58
C ARG A 119 17.65 2.09 2.26
N VAL A 120 18.31 2.08 3.41
CA VAL A 120 18.51 0.86 4.20
C VAL A 120 17.17 0.31 4.71
N MET A 121 16.25 1.17 5.15
CA MET A 121 14.91 0.74 5.54
C MET A 121 14.11 0.16 4.37
N MET A 122 14.30 0.70 3.16
CA MET A 122 13.74 0.11 1.95
C MET A 122 14.34 -1.27 1.69
N ALA A 123 15.67 -1.43 1.75
CA ALA A 123 16.31 -2.74 1.62
C ALA A 123 15.77 -3.74 2.64
N LYS A 124 15.60 -3.32 3.90
CA LYS A 124 15.00 -4.13 4.97
C LYS A 124 13.58 -4.58 4.61
N ALA A 125 12.74 -3.68 4.08
CA ALA A 125 11.37 -4.00 3.72
C ALA A 125 11.30 -5.01 2.55
N LEU A 126 12.20 -4.92 1.59
CA LEU A 126 12.26 -5.79 0.41
C LEU A 126 12.96 -7.14 0.68
N PHE A 127 13.74 -7.23 1.78
CA PHE A 127 14.59 -8.38 2.04
C PHE A 127 13.82 -9.69 2.24
N GLY A 128 14.32 -10.73 1.59
CA GLY A 128 13.81 -12.10 1.70
C GLY A 128 12.45 -12.30 1.02
N ASN A 129 12.09 -11.52 0.01
CA ASN A 129 10.88 -11.67 -0.81
C ASN A 129 9.60 -11.87 0.02
N PRO A 130 9.10 -10.85 0.73
CA PRO A 130 7.88 -10.98 1.51
C PRO A 130 6.65 -11.24 0.61
N ASP A 131 5.72 -12.09 1.05
CA ASP A 131 4.49 -12.40 0.31
C ASP A 131 3.56 -11.20 0.20
N ASN A 132 3.59 -10.33 1.21
CA ASN A 132 2.83 -9.11 1.27
C ASN A 132 3.75 -7.95 1.67
N LEU A 133 3.78 -6.89 0.86
CA LEU A 133 4.64 -5.73 1.04
C LEU A 133 3.79 -4.45 1.15
N LEU A 134 3.95 -3.70 2.23
CA LEU A 134 3.29 -2.41 2.43
C LEU A 134 4.31 -1.28 2.31
N LEU A 135 4.11 -0.40 1.35
CA LEU A 135 4.94 0.76 1.09
C LEU A 135 4.12 2.05 1.27
N ASP A 136 4.51 2.87 2.23
CA ASP A 136 3.91 4.19 2.45
C ASP A 136 4.91 5.26 2.07
N GLU A 137 4.57 6.05 1.01
CA GLU A 137 5.41 7.08 0.40
C GLU A 137 6.84 6.61 0.07
N PRO A 138 7.02 5.50 -0.66
CA PRO A 138 8.32 4.86 -0.85
C PRO A 138 9.32 5.68 -1.68
N THR A 139 8.85 6.69 -2.42
CA THR A 139 9.70 7.54 -3.27
C THR A 139 10.26 8.75 -2.52
N ASN A 140 9.79 9.02 -1.30
CA ASN A 140 10.28 10.15 -0.52
C ASN A 140 11.77 9.95 -0.17
N ASP A 141 12.55 11.02 -0.31
CA ASP A 141 13.99 11.07 -0.01
C ASP A 141 14.86 10.12 -0.87
N LEU A 142 14.31 9.56 -1.97
CA LEU A 142 15.06 8.81 -2.96
C LEU A 142 15.47 9.69 -4.14
N ASP A 143 16.63 9.43 -4.74
CA ASP A 143 17.00 10.04 -6.01
C ASP A 143 16.34 9.31 -7.20
N LEU A 144 16.38 9.93 -8.35
CA LEU A 144 15.72 9.45 -9.56
C LEU A 144 16.17 8.03 -9.96
N ASP A 145 17.46 7.74 -9.86
CA ASP A 145 18.02 6.43 -10.24
C ASP A 145 17.50 5.34 -9.30
N THR A 146 17.40 5.63 -7.99
CA THR A 146 16.85 4.70 -6.99
C THR A 146 15.35 4.50 -7.19
N VAL A 147 14.58 5.56 -7.52
CA VAL A 147 13.16 5.46 -7.83
C VAL A 147 12.95 4.58 -9.07
N GLN A 148 13.70 4.80 -10.13
CA GLN A 148 13.61 3.99 -11.36
C GLN A 148 13.93 2.52 -11.10
N TRP A 149 14.96 2.24 -10.31
CA TRP A 149 15.27 0.87 -9.89
C TRP A 149 14.12 0.24 -9.11
N LEU A 150 13.48 1.01 -8.18
CA LEU A 150 12.36 0.52 -7.39
C LEU A 150 11.12 0.24 -8.27
N GLU A 151 10.85 1.09 -9.26
CA GLU A 151 9.79 0.88 -10.25
C GLU A 151 10.02 -0.44 -11.03
N GLU A 152 11.23 -0.65 -11.50
CA GLU A 152 11.59 -1.88 -12.22
C GLU A 152 11.49 -3.11 -11.30
N TYR A 153 11.99 -3.01 -10.08
CA TYR A 153 11.88 -4.08 -9.09
C TYR A 153 10.42 -4.45 -8.83
N LEU A 154 9.57 -3.48 -8.46
CA LEU A 154 8.17 -3.71 -8.12
C LEU A 154 7.32 -4.20 -9.31
N SER A 155 7.66 -3.82 -10.53
CA SER A 155 6.97 -4.28 -11.74
C SER A 155 7.22 -5.76 -12.03
N ASN A 156 8.28 -6.34 -11.48
CA ASN A 156 8.68 -7.74 -11.67
C ASN A 156 8.32 -8.65 -10.48
N VAL A 157 7.80 -8.10 -9.38
CA VAL A 157 7.41 -8.92 -8.21
C VAL A 157 6.11 -9.64 -8.48
N GLU A 158 6.04 -10.91 -8.14
CA GLU A 158 4.84 -11.74 -8.24
C GLU A 158 3.97 -11.71 -6.96
N HIS A 159 4.43 -11.00 -5.94
CA HIS A 159 3.80 -10.90 -4.63
C HIS A 159 2.80 -9.74 -4.53
N THR A 160 2.00 -9.74 -3.46
CA THR A 160 1.08 -8.64 -3.21
C THR A 160 1.82 -7.41 -2.70
N VAL A 161 1.72 -6.30 -3.45
CA VAL A 161 2.29 -5.01 -3.03
C VAL A 161 1.16 -3.99 -2.88
N LEU A 162 1.07 -3.38 -1.70
CA LEU A 162 0.20 -2.26 -1.43
C LEU A 162 1.03 -0.99 -1.27
N VAL A 163 0.86 -0.07 -2.21
CA VAL A 163 1.58 1.21 -2.24
C VAL A 163 0.62 2.36 -1.95
N VAL A 164 1.04 3.26 -1.07
CA VAL A 164 0.43 4.58 -0.89
C VAL A 164 1.46 5.61 -1.33
N SER A 165 1.13 6.45 -2.31
CA SER A 165 2.03 7.51 -2.78
C SER A 165 1.28 8.70 -3.36
N HIS A 166 1.91 9.87 -3.29
CA HIS A 166 1.49 11.08 -4.00
C HIS A 166 2.16 11.22 -5.37
N ASP A 167 3.16 10.39 -5.68
CA ASP A 167 3.84 10.36 -6.96
C ASP A 167 3.02 9.58 -8.00
N ARG A 168 2.39 10.33 -8.90
CA ARG A 168 1.52 9.77 -9.95
C ARG A 168 2.30 8.95 -10.97
N HIS A 169 3.54 9.37 -11.28
CA HIS A 169 4.38 8.64 -12.23
C HIS A 169 4.74 7.28 -11.68
N PHE A 170 5.18 7.24 -10.44
CA PHE A 170 5.48 6.00 -9.73
C PHE A 170 4.26 5.08 -9.66
N LEU A 171 3.09 5.61 -9.27
CA LEU A 171 1.85 4.81 -9.23
C LEU A 171 1.48 4.25 -10.60
N ASP A 172 1.64 5.03 -11.68
CA ASP A 172 1.37 4.55 -13.03
C ASP A 172 2.34 3.46 -13.49
N ALA A 173 3.59 3.53 -13.06
CA ALA A 173 4.59 2.53 -13.39
C ALA A 173 4.37 1.19 -12.69
N VAL A 174 3.97 1.19 -11.40
CA VAL A 174 3.94 -0.02 -10.58
C VAL A 174 2.53 -0.61 -10.35
N SER A 175 1.46 0.17 -10.54
CA SER A 175 0.12 -0.27 -10.15
C SER A 175 -0.57 -1.07 -11.25
N THR A 176 -1.08 -2.25 -10.90
CA THR A 176 -2.01 -3.04 -11.71
C THR A 176 -3.47 -2.81 -11.33
N GLN A 177 -3.70 -2.33 -10.10
CA GLN A 177 -5.00 -1.99 -9.56
C GLN A 177 -4.91 -0.70 -8.73
N THR A 178 -5.97 0.08 -8.73
CA THR A 178 -6.06 1.31 -7.93
C THR A 178 -7.19 1.18 -6.92
N VAL A 179 -6.88 1.39 -5.64
CA VAL A 179 -7.85 1.40 -4.55
C VAL A 179 -8.19 2.85 -4.21
N ASP A 180 -9.45 3.16 -4.31
CA ASP A 180 -10.00 4.49 -4.06
C ASP A 180 -10.78 4.50 -2.76
N ILE A 181 -10.39 5.37 -1.83
CA ILE A 181 -11.04 5.56 -0.54
C ILE A 181 -11.66 6.95 -0.53
N ASP A 182 -12.99 7.03 -0.75
CA ASP A 182 -13.72 8.29 -0.71
C ASP A 182 -15.13 8.08 -0.17
N PHE A 183 -15.71 9.11 0.47
CA PHE A 183 -17.05 9.07 1.08
C PHE A 183 -17.29 7.90 2.07
N GLY A 184 -16.22 7.44 2.76
CA GLY A 184 -16.31 6.29 3.67
C GLY A 184 -16.50 4.94 2.96
N LYS A 185 -16.25 4.88 1.65
CA LYS A 185 -16.28 3.65 0.84
C LYS A 185 -14.92 3.37 0.26
N VAL A 186 -14.63 2.09 0.10
CA VAL A 186 -13.45 1.59 -0.60
C VAL A 186 -13.92 1.00 -1.92
N THR A 187 -13.34 1.47 -3.02
CA THR A 187 -13.65 0.99 -4.37
C THR A 187 -12.36 0.61 -5.07
N MET A 188 -12.34 -0.58 -5.65
CA MET A 188 -11.19 -1.09 -6.39
C MET A 188 -11.42 -0.99 -7.89
N PHE A 189 -10.42 -0.49 -8.60
CA PHE A 189 -10.42 -0.34 -10.06
C PHE A 189 -9.29 -1.17 -10.64
N ALA A 190 -9.55 -1.93 -11.68
CA ALA A 190 -8.51 -2.57 -12.48
C ALA A 190 -7.83 -1.50 -13.35
N GLY A 191 -6.51 -1.45 -13.29
CA GLY A 191 -5.69 -0.47 -14.00
C GLY A 191 -4.91 0.45 -13.06
N ASN A 192 -4.02 1.24 -13.66
CA ASN A 192 -3.14 2.17 -12.97
C ASN A 192 -3.86 3.47 -12.56
N TYR A 193 -3.10 4.39 -11.93
CA TYR A 193 -3.62 5.67 -11.44
C TYR A 193 -4.25 6.51 -12.56
N SER A 194 -3.60 6.65 -13.71
CA SER A 194 -4.11 7.46 -14.83
C SER A 194 -5.43 6.92 -15.37
N PHE A 195 -5.55 5.61 -15.54
CA PHE A 195 -6.80 4.98 -15.94
C PHE A 195 -7.94 5.24 -14.95
N TRP A 196 -7.66 5.09 -13.65
CA TRP A 196 -8.62 5.40 -12.61
C TRP A 196 -9.04 6.87 -12.65
N TYR A 197 -8.07 7.79 -12.79
CA TYR A 197 -8.32 9.23 -12.82
C TYR A 197 -9.24 9.62 -13.99
N GLU A 198 -8.93 9.18 -15.21
CA GLU A 198 -9.74 9.44 -16.39
C GLU A 198 -11.15 8.87 -16.25
N SER A 199 -11.27 7.63 -15.77
CA SER A 199 -12.56 6.96 -15.54
C SER A 199 -13.40 7.70 -14.49
N SER A 200 -12.77 8.14 -13.40
CA SER A 200 -13.43 8.90 -12.34
C SER A 200 -13.92 10.27 -12.82
N GLN A 201 -13.12 10.98 -13.64
CA GLN A 201 -13.51 12.26 -14.25
C GLN A 201 -14.68 12.09 -15.23
N LEU A 202 -14.66 11.02 -16.04
CA LEU A 202 -15.76 10.73 -16.94
C LEU A 202 -17.06 10.44 -16.18
N ALA A 203 -17.00 9.61 -15.13
CA ALA A 203 -18.14 9.30 -14.28
C ALA A 203 -18.71 10.56 -13.61
N LEU A 204 -17.85 11.45 -13.12
CA LEU A 204 -18.25 12.72 -12.53
C LEU A 204 -18.97 13.62 -13.53
N ARG A 205 -18.44 13.76 -14.75
CA ARG A 205 -19.09 14.54 -15.83
C ARG A 205 -20.44 13.97 -16.21
N GLN A 206 -20.55 12.64 -16.28
CA GLN A 206 -21.81 11.97 -16.58
C GLN A 206 -22.85 12.23 -15.49
N ALA A 207 -22.45 12.12 -14.21
CA ALA A 207 -23.32 12.39 -13.07
C ALA A 207 -23.78 13.86 -13.04
N GLN A 208 -22.89 14.82 -13.32
CA GLN A 208 -23.25 16.24 -13.44
C GLN A 208 -24.25 16.50 -14.56
N ASN A 209 -24.05 15.88 -15.74
CA ASN A 209 -24.96 15.99 -16.87
C ASN A 209 -26.33 15.38 -16.56
N GLN A 210 -26.36 14.23 -15.89
CA GLN A 210 -27.62 13.59 -15.45
C GLN A 210 -28.36 14.47 -14.45
N LYS A 211 -27.65 15.03 -13.47
CA LYS A 211 -28.23 15.97 -12.49
C LYS A 211 -28.84 17.19 -13.19
N ALA A 212 -28.08 17.84 -14.10
CA ALA A 212 -28.56 18.99 -14.84
C ALA A 212 -29.83 18.70 -15.63
N LYS A 213 -29.88 17.55 -16.34
CA LYS A 213 -31.08 17.09 -17.06
C LYS A 213 -32.26 16.80 -16.13
N ALA A 214 -31.99 16.21 -14.97
CA ALA A 214 -33.04 15.93 -13.97
C ALA A 214 -33.61 17.24 -13.38
N GLU A 215 -32.76 18.23 -13.08
CA GLU A 215 -33.16 19.56 -12.61
C GLU A 215 -33.97 20.32 -13.65
N GLU A 216 -33.55 20.30 -14.92
CA GLU A 216 -34.28 20.91 -16.01
C GLU A 216 -35.66 20.27 -16.15
N LYS A 217 -35.72 18.95 -16.14
CA LYS A 217 -36.98 18.18 -16.20
C LYS A 217 -37.89 18.47 -15.03
N ARG A 218 -37.34 18.61 -13.83
CA ARG A 218 -38.08 19.01 -12.64
C ARG A 218 -38.68 20.38 -12.81
N LYS A 219 -37.93 21.37 -13.27
CA LYS A 219 -38.42 22.74 -13.54
C LYS A 219 -39.56 22.75 -14.55
N GLU A 220 -39.42 22.02 -15.66
CA GLU A 220 -40.48 21.90 -16.68
C GLU A 220 -41.79 21.32 -16.08
N LEU A 221 -41.66 20.26 -15.27
CA LEU A 221 -42.81 19.60 -14.65
C LEU A 221 -43.47 20.54 -13.64
N GLU A 222 -42.73 21.21 -12.78
CA GLU A 222 -43.21 22.18 -11.80
C GLU A 222 -43.90 23.37 -12.47
N GLU A 223 -43.33 23.91 -13.54
CA GLU A 223 -43.92 25.00 -14.30
C GLU A 223 -45.22 24.62 -14.99
N PHE A 224 -45.27 23.41 -15.58
CA PHE A 224 -46.48 22.91 -16.18
C PHE A 224 -47.59 22.69 -15.10
N ILE A 225 -47.27 22.10 -13.97
CA ILE A 225 -48.19 21.89 -12.87
C ILE A 225 -48.72 23.24 -12.35
N ARG A 226 -47.86 24.24 -12.17
CA ARG A 226 -48.24 25.61 -11.74
C ARG A 226 -49.19 26.23 -12.72
N ARG A 227 -48.91 26.16 -14.04
CA ARG A 227 -49.71 26.84 -15.09
C ARG A 227 -51.08 26.21 -15.27
N PHE A 228 -51.20 24.88 -15.09
CA PHE A 228 -52.44 24.16 -15.40
C PHE A 228 -53.12 23.51 -14.21
N SER A 229 -52.74 23.80 -12.98
CA SER A 229 -53.30 23.22 -11.75
C SER A 229 -54.80 23.48 -11.58
N ALA A 230 -55.31 24.61 -12.03
CA ALA A 230 -56.71 24.98 -11.96
C ALA A 230 -57.55 24.62 -13.19
N ASN A 231 -56.93 24.02 -14.23
CA ASN A 231 -57.59 23.72 -15.52
C ASN A 231 -58.21 22.34 -15.52
N VAL A 232 -59.55 22.26 -15.44
CA VAL A 232 -60.30 21.01 -15.41
C VAL A 232 -60.03 20.13 -16.65
N ALA A 233 -59.89 20.71 -17.84
CA ALA A 233 -59.64 19.97 -19.09
C ALA A 233 -58.26 19.29 -19.08
N LYS A 234 -57.30 19.80 -18.32
CA LYS A 234 -55.94 19.25 -18.20
C LYS A 234 -55.64 18.48 -16.91
N SER A 235 -56.69 18.25 -16.08
CA SER A 235 -56.57 17.60 -14.80
C SER A 235 -55.82 16.24 -14.84
N LYS A 236 -56.16 15.37 -15.81
CA LYS A 236 -55.49 14.06 -16.00
C LYS A 236 -53.97 14.23 -16.35
N GLN A 237 -53.64 15.23 -17.16
CA GLN A 237 -52.24 15.50 -17.54
C GLN A 237 -51.44 16.06 -16.36
N THR A 238 -52.06 16.97 -15.57
CA THR A 238 -51.45 17.54 -14.37
C THR A 238 -51.20 16.44 -13.31
N THR A 239 -52.13 15.53 -13.10
CA THR A 239 -51.99 14.41 -12.17
C THR A 239 -50.87 13.45 -12.64
N SER A 240 -50.79 13.14 -13.93
CA SER A 240 -49.74 12.32 -14.48
C SER A 240 -48.35 12.96 -14.26
N ARG A 241 -48.22 14.27 -14.50
CA ARG A 241 -46.96 15.01 -14.29
C ARG A 241 -46.57 15.18 -12.84
N LYS A 242 -47.52 15.29 -11.91
CA LYS A 242 -47.25 15.21 -10.46
C LYS A 242 -46.62 13.87 -10.09
N LYS A 243 -47.19 12.74 -10.57
CA LYS A 243 -46.61 11.41 -10.36
C LYS A 243 -45.23 11.26 -10.97
N MET A 244 -44.94 11.92 -12.11
CA MET A 244 -43.60 11.93 -12.72
C MET A 244 -42.62 12.75 -11.87
N LEU A 245 -43.07 13.88 -11.30
CA LEU A 245 -42.25 14.70 -10.41
C LEU A 245 -41.90 13.97 -9.09
N GLU A 246 -42.88 13.25 -8.52
CA GLU A 246 -42.67 12.43 -7.32
C GLU A 246 -41.68 11.28 -7.53
N LYS A 247 -41.60 10.75 -8.75
CA LYS A 247 -40.66 9.69 -9.14
C LYS A 247 -39.29 10.21 -9.56
N LEU A 248 -39.16 11.51 -9.78
CA LEU A 248 -37.93 12.12 -10.22
C LEU A 248 -37.01 12.36 -9.01
N THR A 249 -36.14 11.41 -8.72
CA THR A 249 -35.08 11.57 -7.73
C THR A 249 -33.95 12.40 -8.33
N VAL A 250 -33.61 13.52 -7.73
CA VAL A 250 -32.42 14.29 -8.03
C VAL A 250 -31.34 13.82 -7.05
N GLU A 251 -30.39 13.03 -7.54
CA GLU A 251 -29.25 12.63 -6.71
C GLU A 251 -28.37 13.84 -6.42
N GLU A 252 -28.09 14.06 -5.14
CA GLU A 252 -27.11 15.06 -4.73
C GLU A 252 -25.71 14.50 -5.00
N ILE A 253 -24.97 15.16 -5.90
CA ILE A 253 -23.56 14.86 -6.13
C ILE A 253 -22.79 15.45 -4.95
N GLN A 254 -22.31 14.60 -4.06
CA GLN A 254 -21.42 15.04 -2.97
C GLN A 254 -20.09 15.49 -3.57
N PRO A 255 -19.57 16.67 -3.16
CA PRO A 255 -18.24 17.07 -3.58
C PRO A 255 -17.20 16.09 -3.01
N SER A 256 -16.31 15.61 -3.86
CA SER A 256 -15.17 14.79 -3.40
C SER A 256 -14.35 15.53 -2.37
N THR A 257 -13.90 14.84 -1.33
CA THR A 257 -13.00 15.39 -0.31
C THR A 257 -11.55 15.47 -0.79
N ARG A 258 -11.29 14.99 -2.00
CA ARG A 258 -9.94 14.94 -2.60
C ARG A 258 -9.46 16.32 -3.02
N LYS A 259 -8.20 16.59 -2.70
CA LYS A 259 -7.44 17.69 -3.30
C LYS A 259 -6.60 17.10 -4.43
N TYR A 260 -6.98 17.41 -5.68
CA TYR A 260 -6.21 16.98 -6.86
C TYR A 260 -5.01 17.90 -7.08
#